data_479a72c865b6976c8c9228e33726d6af
#
_entry.id   479a72c865b6976c8c9228e33726d6af
#
_cell.length_a   1.000
_cell.length_b   1.000
_cell.length_c   1.000
_cell.angle_alpha   90.00
_cell.angle_beta   90.00
_cell.angle_gamma   90.00
#
_symmetry.space_group_name_H-M   'P 1'
#
loop_
_entity.id
_entity.type
_entity.pdbx_description
1 polymer ?
#
loop_
_entity_poly.entity_id
_entity_poly.type
_entity_poly.pdbx_seq_one_letter_code
_entity_poly.pdbx_strand_id
1 'polypeptide(L)'
;MTFDTLRNALQTGIYKIINPFVRLLIKIGFTPNAVTLTGLVLNIGVAGIFILGAEEGNRGDLRYVGWAGALILFAGLFDMLDGQVARLGNMKSDYGAMFDSVLDRYSELITFLGICYYLIAKHYLLGSLFAFIALIGSMMVSYTRARAEGLGIESKGGLMQRPERVVLLGVSALACGIGGSFLGGDYKLFVPGVPFHVFETMSILTFPVTVLAVLSNITAVSRLLQAKKGFEARAAQQAVHQAPPAAPDKKVLATTLLLVLGLLFGQPRPAVAQVPATIFPVPVGIANQLFYLQRDPNPNTVIYQLNVDKTGRLDEEEPVRAFWIRYTENGEHKNLNFIQRKFAYGLTAQKVASDKYELKFAAYNKLRFFLMRSSADNAFHVFTTIANRQIVLTRVFLRIEGGTFWVPNVKYIEFKGWNAASHEPVVERVNV
;
A
#
# COMPACT_ATOMS: atom_id res chain seq x y z
N MET A 1 -31.82 -11.55 13.22
CA MET A 1 -31.84 -10.81 11.95
C MET A 1 -30.39 -10.52 11.61
N THR A 2 -29.85 -11.06 10.53
CA THR A 2 -28.44 -10.82 10.14
C THR A 2 -28.30 -9.40 9.60
N PHE A 3 -27.11 -8.79 9.74
CA PHE A 3 -26.79 -7.42 9.26
C PHE A 3 -27.17 -7.25 7.78
N ASP A 4 -26.96 -8.28 6.97
CA ASP A 4 -27.29 -8.29 5.55
C ASP A 4 -28.82 -8.24 5.27
N THR A 5 -29.64 -8.88 6.11
CA THR A 5 -31.10 -8.81 5.99
C THR A 5 -31.65 -7.42 6.31
N LEU A 6 -31.10 -6.76 7.32
CA LEU A 6 -31.46 -5.37 7.67
C LEU A 6 -31.05 -4.40 6.55
N ARG A 7 -29.85 -4.54 6.03
CA ARG A 7 -29.33 -3.74 4.91
C ARG A 7 -30.20 -3.86 3.67
N ASN A 8 -30.55 -5.09 3.29
CA ASN A 8 -31.39 -5.35 2.11
C ASN A 8 -32.82 -4.81 2.29
N ALA A 9 -33.40 -4.92 3.49
CA ALA A 9 -34.71 -4.37 3.79
C ALA A 9 -34.73 -2.83 3.71
N LEU A 10 -33.71 -2.16 4.29
CA LEU A 10 -33.54 -0.72 4.20
C LEU A 10 -33.35 -0.26 2.75
N GLN A 11 -32.49 -0.94 2.00
CA GLN A 11 -32.27 -0.62 0.60
C GLN A 11 -33.53 -0.77 -0.26
N THR A 12 -34.33 -1.81 -0.03
CA THR A 12 -35.61 -2.02 -0.73
C THR A 12 -36.61 -0.92 -0.36
N GLY A 13 -36.67 -0.52 0.91
CA GLY A 13 -37.53 0.58 1.37
C GLY A 13 -37.17 1.92 0.71
N ILE A 14 -35.87 2.24 0.68
CA ILE A 14 -35.35 3.46 0.05
C ILE A 14 -35.68 3.47 -1.46
N TYR A 15 -35.49 2.34 -2.16
CA TYR A 15 -35.81 2.27 -3.58
C TYR A 15 -37.31 2.47 -3.89
N LYS A 16 -38.22 2.01 -3.03
CA LYS A 16 -39.65 2.29 -3.21
C LYS A 16 -39.97 3.78 -3.18
N ILE A 17 -39.30 4.53 -2.32
CA ILE A 17 -39.48 5.98 -2.17
C ILE A 17 -38.82 6.74 -3.35
N ILE A 18 -37.67 6.29 -3.81
CA ILE A 18 -36.87 6.97 -4.84
C ILE A 18 -37.36 6.68 -6.26
N ASN A 19 -37.92 5.49 -6.52
CA ASN A 19 -38.33 5.07 -7.86
C ASN A 19 -39.30 6.03 -8.61
N PRO A 20 -40.26 6.69 -7.97
CA PRO A 20 -41.10 7.70 -8.66
C PRO A 20 -40.25 8.87 -9.18
N PHE A 21 -39.27 9.35 -8.36
CA PHE A 21 -38.36 10.41 -8.74
C PHE A 21 -37.41 9.97 -9.87
N VAL A 22 -36.89 8.75 -9.82
CA VAL A 22 -36.07 8.15 -10.90
C VAL A 22 -36.85 8.12 -12.23
N ARG A 23 -38.10 7.70 -12.21
CA ARG A 23 -38.97 7.72 -13.43
C ARG A 23 -39.17 9.13 -13.97
N LEU A 24 -39.30 10.12 -13.10
CA LEU A 24 -39.39 11.53 -13.51
C LEU A 24 -38.07 11.97 -14.18
N LEU A 25 -36.90 11.68 -13.59
CA LEU A 25 -35.59 11.99 -14.18
C LEU A 25 -35.43 11.38 -15.58
N ILE A 26 -35.79 10.10 -15.75
CA ILE A 26 -35.77 9.41 -17.05
C ILE A 26 -36.68 10.10 -18.05
N LYS A 27 -37.91 10.48 -17.61
CA LYS A 27 -38.90 11.16 -18.46
C LYS A 27 -38.41 12.54 -18.94
N ILE A 28 -37.62 13.24 -18.14
CA ILE A 28 -37.02 14.54 -18.47
C ILE A 28 -35.75 14.37 -19.33
N GLY A 29 -35.28 13.14 -19.55
CA GLY A 29 -34.11 12.84 -20.40
C GLY A 29 -32.77 12.83 -19.64
N PHE A 30 -32.77 12.75 -18.30
CA PHE A 30 -31.53 12.60 -17.54
C PHE A 30 -30.89 11.23 -17.79
N THR A 31 -29.60 11.26 -18.15
CA THR A 31 -28.78 10.05 -18.30
C THR A 31 -28.14 9.68 -16.98
N PRO A 32 -27.76 8.40 -16.74
CA PRO A 32 -27.03 8.01 -15.54
C PRO A 32 -25.77 8.86 -15.31
N ASN A 33 -24.97 9.09 -16.35
CA ASN A 33 -23.74 9.89 -16.26
C ASN A 33 -24.00 11.35 -15.85
N ALA A 34 -25.15 11.94 -16.27
CA ALA A 34 -25.54 13.27 -15.84
C ALA A 34 -25.87 13.30 -14.34
N VAL A 35 -26.52 12.25 -13.82
CA VAL A 35 -26.82 12.13 -12.38
C VAL A 35 -25.54 11.98 -11.57
N THR A 36 -24.60 11.12 -12.01
CA THR A 36 -23.27 10.95 -11.37
C THR A 36 -22.50 12.28 -11.36
N LEU A 37 -22.49 13.02 -12.49
CA LEU A 37 -21.84 14.33 -12.56
C LEU A 37 -22.47 15.34 -11.59
N THR A 38 -23.81 15.31 -11.46
CA THR A 38 -24.51 16.16 -10.48
C THR A 38 -24.07 15.82 -9.05
N GLY A 39 -23.91 14.54 -8.73
CA GLY A 39 -23.37 14.08 -7.45
C GLY A 39 -21.97 14.66 -7.18
N LEU A 40 -21.09 14.67 -8.18
CA LEU A 40 -19.75 15.31 -8.06
C LEU A 40 -19.87 16.82 -7.80
N VAL A 41 -20.72 17.53 -8.54
CA VAL A 41 -20.93 18.99 -8.35
C VAL A 41 -21.42 19.29 -6.92
N LEU A 42 -22.33 18.47 -6.39
CA LEU A 42 -22.79 18.60 -5.01
C LEU A 42 -21.63 18.37 -4.01
N ASN A 43 -20.74 17.42 -4.24
CA ASN A 43 -19.57 17.19 -3.38
C ASN A 43 -18.53 18.34 -3.49
N ILE A 44 -18.41 18.99 -4.64
CA ILE A 44 -17.65 20.26 -4.76
C ILE A 44 -18.32 21.33 -3.90
N GLY A 45 -19.63 21.42 -3.89
CA GLY A 45 -20.40 22.31 -3.00
C GLY A 45 -20.15 21.99 -1.51
N VAL A 46 -20.06 20.71 -1.13
CA VAL A 46 -19.69 20.30 0.24
C VAL A 46 -18.33 20.87 0.64
N ALA A 47 -17.31 20.67 -0.20
CA ALA A 47 -15.99 21.21 0.05
C ALA A 47 -16.01 22.76 0.13
N GLY A 48 -16.78 23.41 -0.76
CA GLY A 48 -17.01 24.85 -0.74
C GLY A 48 -17.57 25.33 0.60
N ILE A 49 -18.60 24.65 1.14
CA ILE A 49 -19.18 25.00 2.46
C ILE A 49 -18.15 24.85 3.58
N PHE A 50 -17.35 23.77 3.60
CA PHE A 50 -16.28 23.61 4.58
C PHE A 50 -15.22 24.72 4.46
N ILE A 51 -14.81 25.09 3.24
CA ILE A 51 -13.82 26.14 2.99
C ILE A 51 -14.39 27.50 3.42
N LEU A 52 -15.62 27.85 3.04
CA LEU A 52 -16.28 29.09 3.48
C LEU A 52 -16.40 29.15 5.01
N GLY A 53 -16.80 28.03 5.65
CA GLY A 53 -16.85 27.96 7.10
C GLY A 53 -15.47 28.07 7.76
N ALA A 54 -14.41 27.65 7.07
CA ALA A 54 -13.04 27.81 7.53
C ALA A 54 -12.55 29.24 7.48
N GLU A 55 -12.89 29.99 6.41
CA GLU A 55 -12.42 31.35 6.17
C GLU A 55 -13.29 32.40 6.87
N GLU A 56 -14.61 32.30 6.75
CA GLU A 56 -15.55 33.32 7.21
C GLU A 56 -16.17 33.00 8.57
N GLY A 57 -16.31 31.72 8.93
CA GLY A 57 -16.93 31.30 10.18
C GLY A 57 -16.05 31.57 11.40
N ASN A 58 -16.65 32.00 12.53
CA ASN A 58 -15.96 31.98 13.80
C ASN A 58 -15.65 30.54 14.26
N ARG A 59 -14.62 30.30 15.09
CA ARG A 59 -14.22 28.97 15.57
C ARG A 59 -15.35 28.18 16.20
N GLY A 60 -16.30 28.87 16.90
CA GLY A 60 -17.47 28.28 17.50
C GLY A 60 -18.66 28.07 16.56
N ASP A 61 -18.61 28.56 15.31
CA ASP A 61 -19.74 28.47 14.38
C ASP A 61 -19.70 27.14 13.63
N LEU A 62 -20.43 26.16 14.18
CA LEU A 62 -20.52 24.79 13.61
C LEU A 62 -21.65 24.64 12.58
N ARG A 63 -22.38 25.73 12.23
CA ARG A 63 -23.47 25.70 11.23
C ARG A 63 -22.97 25.25 9.87
N TYR A 64 -21.80 25.72 9.45
CA TYR A 64 -21.17 25.28 8.18
C TYR A 64 -20.92 23.78 8.14
N VAL A 65 -20.47 23.19 9.25
CA VAL A 65 -20.28 21.74 9.38
C VAL A 65 -21.63 21.02 9.23
N GLY A 66 -22.68 21.53 9.86
CA GLY A 66 -24.04 20.98 9.75
C GLY A 66 -24.58 21.03 8.33
N TRP A 67 -24.47 22.18 7.66
CA TRP A 67 -24.90 22.34 6.25
C TRP A 67 -24.09 21.45 5.30
N ALA A 68 -22.78 21.35 5.51
CA ALA A 68 -21.95 20.44 4.75
C ALA A 68 -22.40 18.97 4.96
N GLY A 69 -22.71 18.58 6.21
CA GLY A 69 -23.24 17.24 6.52
C GLY A 69 -24.58 16.95 5.84
N ALA A 70 -25.51 17.91 5.84
CA ALA A 70 -26.77 17.79 5.12
C ALA A 70 -26.54 17.60 3.60
N LEU A 71 -25.62 18.38 3.03
CA LEU A 71 -25.29 18.28 1.61
C LEU A 71 -24.55 16.98 1.26
N ILE A 72 -23.69 16.43 2.16
CA ILE A 72 -23.06 15.12 1.99
C ILE A 72 -24.14 14.03 1.88
N LEU A 73 -25.13 14.03 2.78
CA LEU A 73 -26.24 13.05 2.74
C LEU A 73 -27.08 13.21 1.48
N PHE A 74 -27.34 14.44 1.07
CA PHE A 74 -28.07 14.73 -0.16
C PHE A 74 -27.30 14.28 -1.40
N ALA A 75 -26.01 14.55 -1.50
CA ALA A 75 -25.14 14.07 -2.57
C ALA A 75 -25.08 12.54 -2.63
N GLY A 76 -25.04 11.87 -1.47
CA GLY A 76 -25.10 10.41 -1.36
C GLY A 76 -26.37 9.78 -1.91
N LEU A 77 -27.49 10.52 -1.97
CA LEU A 77 -28.70 10.06 -2.65
C LEU A 77 -28.49 10.01 -4.17
N PHE A 78 -27.76 10.94 -4.76
CA PHE A 78 -27.48 10.94 -6.21
C PHE A 78 -26.66 9.72 -6.63
N ASP A 79 -25.74 9.24 -5.81
CA ASP A 79 -25.03 7.97 -6.04
C ASP A 79 -25.96 6.75 -6.11
N MET A 80 -27.07 6.80 -5.38
CA MET A 80 -28.08 5.75 -5.46
C MET A 80 -28.99 5.91 -6.67
N LEU A 81 -29.22 7.16 -7.10
CA LEU A 81 -30.12 7.48 -8.20
C LEU A 81 -29.56 7.09 -9.56
N ASP A 82 -28.26 7.30 -9.83
CA ASP A 82 -27.65 7.00 -11.13
C ASP A 82 -27.70 5.51 -11.47
N GLY A 83 -27.40 4.64 -10.49
CA GLY A 83 -27.57 3.19 -10.64
C GLY A 83 -29.03 2.76 -10.85
N GLN A 84 -30.01 3.49 -10.28
CA GLN A 84 -31.41 3.22 -10.53
C GLN A 84 -31.88 3.76 -11.90
N VAL A 85 -31.41 4.96 -12.30
CA VAL A 85 -31.66 5.50 -13.65
C VAL A 85 -31.11 4.55 -14.71
N ALA A 86 -29.89 4.02 -14.52
CA ALA A 86 -29.28 3.04 -15.42
C ALA A 86 -30.10 1.75 -15.52
N ARG A 87 -30.64 1.25 -14.38
CA ARG A 87 -31.44 0.02 -14.34
C ARG A 87 -32.82 0.19 -14.93
N LEU A 88 -33.57 1.21 -14.49
CA LEU A 88 -34.95 1.43 -14.89
C LEU A 88 -35.07 2.04 -16.30
N GLY A 89 -34.04 2.81 -16.73
CA GLY A 89 -33.97 3.39 -18.07
C GLY A 89 -33.36 2.46 -19.12
N ASN A 90 -32.93 1.25 -18.73
CA ASN A 90 -32.20 0.32 -19.60
C ASN A 90 -30.96 0.94 -20.28
N MET A 91 -30.24 1.81 -19.54
CA MET A 91 -29.09 2.58 -20.00
C MET A 91 -27.77 2.10 -19.38
N LYS A 92 -27.68 0.84 -18.99
CA LYS A 92 -26.45 0.25 -18.44
C LYS A 92 -25.38 0.17 -19.52
N SER A 93 -24.15 0.58 -19.20
CA SER A 93 -22.96 0.43 -20.06
C SER A 93 -21.70 0.24 -19.21
N ASP A 94 -20.70 -0.45 -19.76
CA ASP A 94 -19.41 -0.66 -19.10
C ASP A 94 -18.68 0.68 -18.87
N TYR A 95 -18.78 1.58 -19.84
CA TYR A 95 -18.24 2.94 -19.69
C TYR A 95 -18.94 3.71 -18.57
N GLY A 96 -20.28 3.62 -18.46
CA GLY A 96 -21.04 4.25 -17.38
C GLY A 96 -20.60 3.74 -16.01
N ALA A 97 -20.40 2.43 -15.86
CA ALA A 97 -19.90 1.84 -14.61
C ALA A 97 -18.48 2.30 -14.27
N MET A 98 -17.60 2.44 -15.26
CA MET A 98 -16.26 2.99 -15.06
C MET A 98 -16.30 4.47 -14.71
N PHE A 99 -17.12 5.26 -15.40
CA PHE A 99 -17.31 6.69 -15.18
C PHE A 99 -17.80 6.98 -13.77
N ASP A 100 -18.86 6.32 -13.33
CA ASP A 100 -19.37 6.35 -11.95
C ASP A 100 -18.26 6.03 -10.95
N SER A 101 -17.57 4.92 -11.17
CA SER A 101 -16.47 4.48 -10.31
C SER A 101 -15.35 5.53 -10.17
N VAL A 102 -15.02 6.28 -11.22
CA VAL A 102 -13.99 7.33 -11.19
C VAL A 102 -14.51 8.58 -10.48
N LEU A 103 -15.72 9.05 -10.83
CA LEU A 103 -16.30 10.25 -10.21
C LEU A 103 -16.57 10.06 -8.72
N ASP A 104 -16.88 8.84 -8.31
CA ASP A 104 -16.98 8.45 -6.91
C ASP A 104 -15.71 8.75 -6.11
N ARG A 105 -14.54 8.45 -6.68
CA ARG A 105 -13.25 8.74 -6.02
C ARG A 105 -12.99 10.23 -5.96
N TYR A 106 -13.27 10.96 -7.04
CA TYR A 106 -13.16 12.42 -7.02
C TYR A 106 -14.08 13.06 -5.98
N SER A 107 -15.33 12.62 -5.88
CA SER A 107 -16.30 13.09 -4.87
C SER A 107 -15.77 12.90 -3.46
N GLU A 108 -15.22 11.69 -3.16
CA GLU A 108 -14.66 11.37 -1.85
C GLU A 108 -13.40 12.20 -1.55
N LEU A 109 -12.49 12.34 -2.51
CA LEU A 109 -11.28 13.17 -2.38
C LEU A 109 -11.62 14.63 -2.09
N ILE A 110 -12.57 15.22 -2.81
CA ILE A 110 -13.00 16.61 -2.69
C ILE A 110 -13.67 16.84 -1.33
N THR A 111 -14.54 15.92 -0.90
CA THR A 111 -15.19 16.00 0.41
C THR A 111 -14.15 16.00 1.54
N PHE A 112 -13.20 15.05 1.52
CA PHE A 112 -12.14 15.00 2.53
C PHE A 112 -11.19 16.20 2.46
N LEU A 113 -10.93 16.76 1.27
CA LEU A 113 -10.16 18.00 1.12
C LEU A 113 -10.81 19.12 1.91
N GLY A 114 -12.13 19.32 1.75
CA GLY A 114 -12.89 20.33 2.50
C GLY A 114 -12.83 20.10 4.01
N ILE A 115 -13.02 18.84 4.46
CA ILE A 115 -12.96 18.48 5.88
C ILE A 115 -11.56 18.75 6.45
N CYS A 116 -10.49 18.30 5.77
CA CYS A 116 -9.11 18.52 6.22
C CYS A 116 -8.78 20.00 6.31
N TYR A 117 -9.15 20.78 5.30
CA TYR A 117 -8.94 22.22 5.28
C TYR A 117 -9.65 22.92 6.44
N TYR A 118 -10.93 22.62 6.66
CA TYR A 118 -11.72 23.17 7.76
C TYR A 118 -11.07 22.85 9.11
N LEU A 119 -10.71 21.60 9.36
CA LEU A 119 -10.12 21.16 10.62
C LEU A 119 -8.75 21.82 10.88
N ILE A 120 -7.92 22.01 9.85
CA ILE A 120 -6.63 22.74 9.97
C ILE A 120 -6.89 24.20 10.32
N ALA A 121 -7.74 24.89 9.56
CA ALA A 121 -8.03 26.32 9.75
C ALA A 121 -8.63 26.61 11.14
N LYS A 122 -9.41 25.68 11.70
CA LYS A 122 -9.98 25.78 13.04
C LYS A 122 -9.08 25.20 14.15
N HIS A 123 -7.82 24.86 13.84
CA HIS A 123 -6.80 24.33 14.78
C HIS A 123 -7.11 22.96 15.36
N TYR A 124 -7.89 22.11 14.65
CA TYR A 124 -8.11 20.70 14.96
C TYR A 124 -7.09 19.80 14.23
N LEU A 125 -5.80 20.06 14.44
CA LEU A 125 -4.71 19.41 13.68
C LEU A 125 -4.75 17.88 13.74
N LEU A 126 -5.01 17.32 14.93
CA LEU A 126 -5.11 15.87 15.11
C LEU A 126 -6.32 15.29 14.35
N GLY A 127 -7.46 15.98 14.40
CA GLY A 127 -8.65 15.63 13.63
C GLY A 127 -8.40 15.64 12.12
N SER A 128 -7.67 16.66 11.63
CA SER A 128 -7.27 16.74 10.23
C SER A 128 -6.33 15.60 9.83
N LEU A 129 -5.38 15.22 10.67
CA LEU A 129 -4.50 14.09 10.43
C LEU A 129 -5.30 12.79 10.28
N PHE A 130 -6.27 12.53 11.17
CA PHE A 130 -7.15 11.37 11.06
C PHE A 130 -8.06 11.44 9.83
N ALA A 131 -8.55 12.62 9.45
CA ALA A 131 -9.30 12.79 8.21
C ALA A 131 -8.45 12.42 6.97
N PHE A 132 -7.18 12.82 6.95
CA PHE A 132 -6.26 12.44 5.89
C PHE A 132 -5.96 10.93 5.88
N ILE A 133 -5.78 10.31 7.05
CA ILE A 133 -5.62 8.86 7.18
C ILE A 133 -6.90 8.11 6.73
N ALA A 134 -8.08 8.66 7.03
CA ALA A 134 -9.36 8.12 6.56
C ALA A 134 -9.46 8.18 5.03
N LEU A 135 -9.04 9.29 4.43
CA LEU A 135 -8.97 9.45 2.98
C LEU A 135 -8.07 8.39 2.33
N ILE A 136 -6.85 8.21 2.87
CA ILE A 136 -5.93 7.17 2.38
C ILE A 136 -6.60 5.78 2.46
N GLY A 137 -7.16 5.44 3.62
CA GLY A 137 -7.86 4.17 3.82
C GLY A 137 -9.02 3.97 2.84
N SER A 138 -9.85 4.99 2.66
CA SER A 138 -10.99 4.98 1.74
C SER A 138 -10.57 4.72 0.28
N MET A 139 -9.52 5.42 -0.17
CA MET A 139 -8.97 5.22 -1.51
C MET A 139 -8.38 3.82 -1.68
N MET A 140 -7.66 3.32 -0.66
CA MET A 140 -7.06 1.98 -0.68
C MET A 140 -8.10 0.86 -0.65
N VAL A 141 -9.22 1.02 0.07
CA VAL A 141 -10.36 0.08 0.02
C VAL A 141 -10.89 -0.05 -1.40
N SER A 142 -11.07 1.06 -2.09
CA SER A 142 -11.60 1.08 -3.47
C SER A 142 -10.58 0.55 -4.47
N TYR A 143 -9.31 0.94 -4.33
CA TYR A 143 -8.22 0.51 -5.21
C TYR A 143 -7.93 -0.99 -5.10
N THR A 144 -7.82 -1.53 -3.88
CA THR A 144 -7.53 -2.96 -3.68
C THR A 144 -8.64 -3.83 -4.27
N ARG A 145 -9.90 -3.42 -4.15
CA ARG A 145 -11.03 -4.11 -4.78
C ARG A 145 -10.92 -4.08 -6.30
N ALA A 146 -10.83 -2.90 -6.89
CA ALA A 146 -10.76 -2.74 -8.35
C ALA A 146 -9.56 -3.49 -8.95
N ARG A 147 -8.41 -3.49 -8.23
CA ARG A 147 -7.22 -4.19 -8.67
C ARG A 147 -7.35 -5.71 -8.57
N ALA A 148 -7.98 -6.23 -7.51
CA ALA A 148 -8.25 -7.66 -7.36
C ALA A 148 -9.23 -8.16 -8.44
N GLU A 149 -10.33 -7.44 -8.67
CA GLU A 149 -11.31 -7.73 -9.72
C GLU A 149 -10.68 -7.69 -11.12
N GLY A 150 -9.85 -6.69 -11.41
CA GLY A 150 -9.09 -6.60 -12.67
C GLY A 150 -8.03 -7.71 -12.88
N LEU A 151 -7.69 -8.44 -11.81
CA LEU A 151 -6.83 -9.64 -11.87
C LEU A 151 -7.65 -10.94 -11.80
N GLY A 152 -8.98 -10.85 -11.88
CA GLY A 152 -9.91 -11.98 -11.89
C GLY A 152 -10.13 -12.63 -10.53
N ILE A 153 -9.89 -11.90 -9.43
CA ILE A 153 -10.20 -12.32 -8.06
C ILE A 153 -11.37 -11.50 -7.53
N GLU A 154 -12.49 -12.15 -7.22
CA GLU A 154 -13.60 -11.48 -6.55
C GLU A 154 -13.21 -11.04 -5.14
N SER A 155 -13.39 -9.76 -4.84
CA SER A 155 -13.18 -9.19 -3.51
C SER A 155 -14.51 -8.63 -2.99
N LYS A 156 -15.27 -9.48 -2.29
CA LYS A 156 -16.56 -9.11 -1.69
C LYS A 156 -16.40 -8.92 -0.17
N GLY A 157 -17.11 -7.92 0.38
CA GLY A 157 -17.16 -7.68 1.83
C GLY A 157 -16.22 -6.57 2.32
N GLY A 158 -16.21 -6.38 3.64
CA GLY A 158 -15.50 -5.33 4.38
C GLY A 158 -16.46 -4.45 5.16
N LEU A 159 -16.01 -3.99 6.35
CA LEU A 159 -16.84 -3.28 7.33
C LEU A 159 -17.17 -1.83 6.95
N MET A 160 -16.40 -1.19 6.06
CA MET A 160 -16.56 0.21 5.66
C MET A 160 -16.59 0.33 4.14
N GLN A 161 -17.73 -0.03 3.56
CA GLN A 161 -18.01 0.22 2.15
C GLN A 161 -18.35 1.71 1.95
N ARG A 162 -18.35 2.19 0.70
CA ARG A 162 -18.56 3.61 0.38
C ARG A 162 -19.87 4.20 0.95
N PRO A 163 -21.05 3.55 0.81
CA PRO A 163 -22.27 4.11 1.37
C PRO A 163 -22.22 4.29 2.89
N GLU A 164 -21.59 3.36 3.60
CA GLU A 164 -21.44 3.41 5.06
C GLU A 164 -20.54 4.59 5.48
N ARG A 165 -19.48 4.87 4.70
CA ARG A 165 -18.59 6.02 4.95
C ARG A 165 -19.30 7.35 4.72
N VAL A 166 -20.03 7.48 3.60
CA VAL A 166 -20.79 8.71 3.27
C VAL A 166 -21.85 8.99 4.35
N VAL A 167 -22.59 7.97 4.76
CA VAL A 167 -23.62 8.12 5.81
C VAL A 167 -22.98 8.50 7.14
N LEU A 168 -21.89 7.83 7.54
CA LEU A 168 -21.18 8.13 8.79
C LEU A 168 -20.69 9.59 8.80
N LEU A 169 -20.02 10.04 7.75
CA LEU A 169 -19.53 11.40 7.63
C LEU A 169 -20.67 12.43 7.62
N GLY A 170 -21.70 12.20 6.79
CA GLY A 170 -22.82 13.12 6.66
C GLY A 170 -23.62 13.26 7.95
N VAL A 171 -23.95 12.12 8.59
CA VAL A 171 -24.68 12.11 9.88
C VAL A 171 -23.87 12.77 10.97
N SER A 172 -22.58 12.46 11.10
CA SER A 172 -21.73 13.03 12.13
C SER A 172 -21.52 14.55 11.94
N ALA A 173 -21.32 15.01 10.70
CA ALA A 173 -21.20 16.43 10.39
C ALA A 173 -22.53 17.18 10.66
N LEU A 174 -23.66 16.62 10.24
CA LEU A 174 -24.98 17.19 10.51
C LEU A 174 -25.26 17.25 12.03
N ALA A 175 -25.00 16.16 12.76
CA ALA A 175 -25.17 16.10 14.19
C ALA A 175 -24.24 17.08 14.94
N CYS A 176 -23.00 17.29 14.44
CA CYS A 176 -22.09 18.28 14.96
C CYS A 176 -22.65 19.72 14.81
N GLY A 177 -23.20 20.06 13.66
CA GLY A 177 -23.84 21.36 13.43
C GLY A 177 -25.09 21.57 14.28
N ILE A 178 -25.94 20.56 14.40
CA ILE A 178 -27.13 20.58 15.27
C ILE A 178 -26.71 20.71 16.74
N GLY A 179 -25.75 19.90 17.21
CA GLY A 179 -25.19 19.97 18.56
C GLY A 179 -24.63 21.36 18.88
N GLY A 180 -23.90 21.96 17.94
CA GLY A 180 -23.40 23.34 18.07
C GLY A 180 -24.51 24.39 18.22
N SER A 181 -25.62 24.19 17.53
CA SER A 181 -26.76 25.10 17.64
C SER A 181 -27.46 25.04 19.01
N PHE A 182 -27.52 23.81 19.62
CA PHE A 182 -28.10 23.62 20.94
C PHE A 182 -27.15 24.01 22.08
N LEU A 183 -25.83 23.77 21.90
CA LEU A 183 -24.83 24.00 22.95
C LEU A 183 -24.20 25.41 22.88
N GLY A 184 -24.65 26.25 21.95
CA GLY A 184 -24.15 27.62 21.78
C GLY A 184 -22.77 27.69 21.10
N GLY A 185 -22.47 26.73 20.23
CA GLY A 185 -21.22 26.67 19.46
C GLY A 185 -20.32 25.49 19.85
N ASP A 186 -19.01 25.73 19.81
CA ASP A 186 -18.01 24.72 20.19
C ASP A 186 -17.86 24.64 21.71
N TYR A 187 -18.81 23.96 22.33
CA TYR A 187 -18.83 23.76 23.80
C TYR A 187 -17.75 22.76 24.24
N LYS A 188 -17.05 23.10 25.33
CA LYS A 188 -16.03 22.27 25.96
C LYS A 188 -16.42 21.89 27.37
N LEU A 189 -16.53 20.60 27.64
CA LEU A 189 -16.80 20.06 28.96
C LEU A 189 -15.49 19.77 29.70
N PHE A 190 -15.27 20.47 30.81
CA PHE A 190 -14.18 20.22 31.74
C PHE A 190 -14.70 19.48 32.98
N VAL A 191 -13.98 18.45 33.38
CA VAL A 191 -14.26 17.72 34.64
C VAL A 191 -13.25 18.15 35.69
N PRO A 192 -13.67 18.55 36.91
CA PRO A 192 -12.74 18.90 37.96
C PRO A 192 -11.70 17.81 38.24
N GLY A 193 -10.42 18.18 38.28
CA GLY A 193 -9.30 17.23 38.46
C GLY A 193 -8.73 16.63 37.17
N VAL A 194 -9.31 16.87 36.02
CA VAL A 194 -8.78 16.45 34.70
C VAL A 194 -8.17 17.67 34.03
N PRO A 195 -6.86 17.62 33.60
CA PRO A 195 -6.17 18.78 33.04
C PRO A 195 -6.54 19.09 31.58
N PHE A 196 -7.50 18.38 30.98
CA PHE A 196 -7.98 18.58 29.61
C PHE A 196 -9.51 18.50 29.55
N HIS A 197 -10.11 19.03 28.49
CA HIS A 197 -11.55 18.87 28.24
C HIS A 197 -11.87 17.42 27.84
N VAL A 198 -12.91 16.85 28.49
CA VAL A 198 -13.33 15.46 28.25
C VAL A 198 -14.23 15.34 27.04
N PHE A 199 -14.95 16.41 26.69
CA PHE A 199 -15.81 16.49 25.51
C PHE A 199 -15.71 17.87 24.88
N GLU A 200 -15.80 17.90 23.57
CA GLU A 200 -15.88 19.08 22.72
C GLU A 200 -16.94 18.82 21.64
N THR A 201 -17.75 19.81 21.30
CA THR A 201 -18.84 19.61 20.31
C THR A 201 -18.28 19.12 18.97
N MET A 202 -17.10 19.58 18.56
CA MET A 202 -16.43 19.11 17.36
C MET A 202 -16.07 17.60 17.42
N SER A 203 -16.00 17.01 18.59
CA SER A 203 -15.75 15.56 18.75
C SER A 203 -16.86 14.71 18.12
N ILE A 204 -18.06 15.25 17.94
CA ILE A 204 -19.17 14.59 17.24
C ILE A 204 -18.78 14.29 15.79
N LEU A 205 -17.94 15.11 15.16
CA LEU A 205 -17.39 14.87 13.82
C LEU A 205 -16.04 14.14 13.89
N THR A 206 -15.10 14.61 14.72
CA THR A 206 -13.71 14.12 14.69
C THR A 206 -13.58 12.69 15.20
N PHE A 207 -14.42 12.26 16.16
CA PHE A 207 -14.42 10.87 16.65
C PHE A 207 -14.87 9.88 15.56
N PRO A 208 -16.02 10.04 14.87
CA PRO A 208 -16.38 9.18 13.73
C PRO A 208 -15.34 9.20 12.60
N VAL A 209 -14.71 10.34 12.33
CA VAL A 209 -13.62 10.42 11.34
C VAL A 209 -12.42 9.59 11.78
N THR A 210 -12.08 9.58 13.08
CA THR A 210 -11.01 8.73 13.64
C THR A 210 -11.35 7.24 13.52
N VAL A 211 -12.59 6.87 13.85
CA VAL A 211 -13.08 5.49 13.67
C VAL A 211 -13.01 5.09 12.20
N LEU A 212 -13.41 5.98 11.30
CA LEU A 212 -13.33 5.77 9.86
C LEU A 212 -11.88 5.57 9.39
N ALA A 213 -10.94 6.35 9.90
CA ALA A 213 -9.52 6.22 9.60
C ALA A 213 -8.99 4.82 9.94
N VAL A 214 -9.35 4.30 11.10
CA VAL A 214 -8.94 2.96 11.55
C VAL A 214 -9.62 1.86 10.71
N LEU A 215 -10.95 1.90 10.63
CA LEU A 215 -11.73 0.83 9.99
C LEU A 215 -11.50 0.75 8.46
N SER A 216 -11.31 1.89 7.78
CA SER A 216 -11.02 1.89 6.34
C SER A 216 -9.66 1.24 6.05
N ASN A 217 -8.63 1.57 6.82
CA ASN A 217 -7.32 0.97 6.63
C ASN A 217 -7.30 -0.52 6.97
N ILE A 218 -7.97 -0.94 8.05
CA ILE A 218 -8.17 -2.37 8.37
C ILE A 218 -8.88 -3.09 7.21
N THR A 219 -9.92 -2.48 6.64
CA THR A 219 -10.67 -3.05 5.51
C THR A 219 -9.79 -3.17 4.26
N ALA A 220 -8.98 -2.15 3.96
CA ALA A 220 -8.04 -2.19 2.82
C ALA A 220 -7.02 -3.33 2.95
N VAL A 221 -6.42 -3.48 4.14
CA VAL A 221 -5.48 -4.58 4.43
C VAL A 221 -6.19 -5.94 4.36
N SER A 222 -7.39 -6.06 4.93
CA SER A 222 -8.19 -7.29 4.87
C SER A 222 -8.48 -7.72 3.42
N ARG A 223 -8.85 -6.77 2.55
CA ARG A 223 -9.07 -7.04 1.12
C ARG A 223 -7.80 -7.50 0.40
N LEU A 224 -6.65 -6.92 0.73
CA LEU A 224 -5.37 -7.36 0.20
C LEU A 224 -5.04 -8.81 0.60
N LEU A 225 -5.31 -9.17 1.86
CA LEU A 225 -5.11 -10.54 2.36
C LEU A 225 -6.10 -11.53 1.74
N GLN A 226 -7.35 -11.12 1.52
CA GLN A 226 -8.34 -11.94 0.80
C GLN A 226 -7.93 -12.17 -0.65
N ALA A 227 -7.46 -11.14 -1.35
CA ALA A 227 -6.95 -11.28 -2.71
C ALA A 227 -5.76 -12.26 -2.77
N LYS A 228 -4.82 -12.18 -1.80
CA LYS A 228 -3.72 -13.15 -1.69
C LYS A 228 -4.23 -14.59 -1.61
N LYS A 229 -5.19 -14.87 -0.72
CA LYS A 229 -5.80 -16.21 -0.61
C LYS A 229 -6.48 -16.66 -1.90
N GLY A 230 -7.15 -15.73 -2.61
CA GLY A 230 -7.76 -16.00 -3.91
C GLY A 230 -6.74 -16.41 -4.98
N PHE A 231 -5.58 -15.74 -5.03
CA PHE A 231 -4.49 -16.12 -5.94
C PHE A 231 -3.88 -17.48 -5.61
N GLU A 232 -3.68 -17.78 -4.32
CA GLU A 232 -3.15 -19.08 -3.86
C GLU A 232 -4.12 -20.22 -4.22
N ALA A 233 -5.43 -20.01 -4.02
CA ALA A 233 -6.45 -21.00 -4.40
C ALA A 233 -6.49 -21.23 -5.92
N ARG A 234 -6.39 -20.15 -6.73
CA ARG A 234 -6.35 -20.25 -8.20
C ARG A 234 -5.10 -21.00 -8.69
N ALA A 235 -3.95 -20.72 -8.10
CA ALA A 235 -2.71 -21.43 -8.42
C ALA A 235 -2.80 -22.92 -8.09
N ALA A 236 -3.40 -23.28 -6.95
CA ALA A 236 -3.63 -24.68 -6.57
C ALA A 236 -4.59 -25.38 -7.55
N GLN A 237 -5.67 -24.73 -7.99
CA GLN A 237 -6.58 -25.30 -8.98
C GLN A 237 -5.93 -25.50 -10.35
N GLN A 238 -5.08 -24.57 -10.78
CA GLN A 238 -4.33 -24.69 -12.04
C GLN A 238 -3.31 -25.84 -11.98
N ALA A 239 -2.66 -26.05 -10.85
CA ALA A 239 -1.74 -27.16 -10.64
C ALA A 239 -2.46 -28.52 -10.73
N VAL A 240 -3.68 -28.63 -10.22
CA VAL A 240 -4.51 -29.85 -10.32
C VAL A 240 -4.95 -30.11 -11.76
N HIS A 241 -5.26 -29.06 -12.56
CA HIS A 241 -5.68 -29.23 -13.95
C HIS A 241 -4.53 -29.52 -14.94
N GLN A 242 -3.30 -29.19 -14.57
CA GLN A 242 -2.10 -29.44 -15.38
C GLN A 242 -1.42 -30.77 -15.06
N ALA A 243 -1.91 -31.51 -14.07
CA ALA A 243 -1.45 -32.87 -13.84
C ALA A 243 -1.95 -33.76 -14.98
N PRO A 244 -1.08 -34.50 -15.69
CA PRO A 244 -1.53 -35.46 -16.70
C PRO A 244 -2.42 -36.53 -16.03
N PRO A 245 -3.44 -37.05 -16.72
CA PRO A 245 -4.32 -38.05 -16.14
C PRO A 245 -3.48 -39.27 -15.75
N ALA A 246 -3.37 -39.50 -14.44
CA ALA A 246 -2.68 -40.68 -13.92
C ALA A 246 -3.42 -41.95 -14.36
N ALA A 247 -2.72 -42.83 -15.07
CA ALA A 247 -3.24 -44.17 -15.33
C ALA A 247 -3.60 -44.84 -13.99
N PRO A 248 -4.66 -45.63 -13.92
CA PRO A 248 -5.08 -46.24 -12.65
C PRO A 248 -4.06 -47.30 -12.18
N ASP A 249 -3.21 -46.89 -11.28
CA ASP A 249 -2.20 -47.77 -10.70
C ASP A 249 -2.81 -48.57 -9.54
N LYS A 250 -2.85 -49.90 -9.69
CA LYS A 250 -3.41 -50.83 -8.69
C LYS A 250 -2.69 -50.84 -7.34
N LYS A 251 -1.64 -50.03 -7.17
CA LYS A 251 -0.90 -49.83 -5.91
C LYS A 251 -1.49 -48.79 -4.97
N VAL A 252 -2.43 -47.93 -5.44
CA VAL A 252 -3.01 -46.82 -4.64
C VAL A 252 -3.92 -47.36 -3.53
N LEU A 253 -4.58 -48.51 -3.72
CA LEU A 253 -5.48 -49.09 -2.71
C LEU A 253 -4.74 -49.63 -1.48
N ALA A 254 -3.52 -50.14 -1.67
CA ALA A 254 -2.70 -50.66 -0.56
C ALA A 254 -2.03 -49.55 0.25
N THR A 255 -1.67 -48.44 -0.42
CA THR A 255 -1.02 -47.28 0.25
C THR A 255 -2.00 -46.47 1.07
N THR A 256 -3.28 -46.33 0.62
CA THR A 256 -4.32 -45.65 1.40
C THR A 256 -4.67 -46.39 2.68
N LEU A 257 -4.67 -47.73 2.67
CA LEU A 257 -4.91 -48.54 3.87
C LEU A 257 -3.78 -48.45 4.88
N LEU A 258 -2.53 -48.36 4.41
CA LEU A 258 -1.34 -48.19 5.26
C LEU A 258 -1.26 -46.75 5.83
N LEU A 259 -1.71 -45.72 5.10
CA LEU A 259 -1.78 -44.34 5.59
C LEU A 259 -2.84 -44.16 6.69
N VAL A 260 -3.99 -44.84 6.59
CA VAL A 260 -5.02 -44.82 7.63
C VAL A 260 -4.58 -45.54 8.91
N LEU A 261 -3.81 -46.65 8.80
CA LEU A 261 -3.23 -47.29 9.97
C LEU A 261 -2.07 -46.49 10.59
N GLY A 262 -1.28 -45.76 9.78
CA GLY A 262 -0.19 -44.89 10.26
C GLY A 262 -0.66 -43.64 11.02
N LEU A 263 -1.88 -43.16 10.76
CA LEU A 263 -2.49 -42.05 11.47
C LEU A 263 -2.99 -42.37 12.89
N LEU A 264 -3.08 -43.68 13.23
CA LEU A 264 -3.50 -44.11 14.57
C LEU A 264 -2.35 -44.32 15.58
N PHE A 265 -1.08 -44.36 15.13
CA PHE A 265 0.06 -44.68 15.99
C PHE A 265 1.32 -43.82 15.83
N GLY A 266 1.27 -42.69 15.13
CA GLY A 266 2.46 -41.87 14.96
C GLY A 266 2.15 -40.38 14.95
N GLN A 267 2.59 -39.66 15.97
CA GLN A 267 2.74 -38.22 15.92
C GLN A 267 3.90 -37.90 14.96
N PRO A 268 3.66 -37.34 13.75
CA PRO A 268 4.75 -36.89 12.90
C PRO A 268 5.35 -35.61 13.49
N ARG A 269 6.62 -35.66 13.84
CA ARG A 269 7.43 -34.45 13.95
C ARG A 269 7.35 -33.71 12.61
N PRO A 270 7.15 -32.37 12.58
CA PRO A 270 7.09 -31.62 11.34
C PRO A 270 8.44 -31.78 10.62
N ALA A 271 8.42 -32.49 9.51
CA ALA A 271 9.52 -32.49 8.56
C ALA A 271 9.62 -31.06 8.02
N VAL A 272 10.73 -30.41 8.29
CA VAL A 272 11.08 -29.12 7.68
C VAL A 272 11.14 -29.39 6.18
N ALA A 273 10.14 -28.91 5.44
CA ALA A 273 10.16 -28.90 4.00
C ALA A 273 11.41 -28.16 3.56
N GLN A 274 12.35 -28.87 2.94
CA GLN A 274 13.48 -28.24 2.27
C GLN A 274 12.90 -27.42 1.12
N VAL A 275 12.89 -26.10 1.32
CA VAL A 275 12.62 -25.14 0.25
C VAL A 275 13.67 -25.41 -0.84
N PRO A 276 13.30 -25.63 -2.12
CA PRO A 276 14.29 -25.83 -3.17
C PRO A 276 15.25 -24.64 -3.15
N ALA A 277 16.56 -24.93 -3.15
CA ALA A 277 17.59 -23.91 -3.09
C ALA A 277 17.40 -22.94 -4.26
N THR A 278 17.08 -21.69 -3.97
CA THR A 278 16.98 -20.65 -5.00
C THR A 278 18.33 -20.52 -5.67
N ILE A 279 18.40 -20.79 -6.96
CA ILE A 279 19.62 -20.59 -7.73
C ILE A 279 19.81 -19.09 -7.93
N PHE A 280 20.88 -18.54 -7.34
CA PHE A 280 21.27 -17.15 -7.53
C PHE A 280 22.28 -17.05 -8.68
N PRO A 281 21.89 -16.53 -9.86
CA PRO A 281 22.80 -16.42 -11.00
C PRO A 281 23.98 -15.50 -10.67
N VAL A 282 25.18 -15.92 -11.04
CA VAL A 282 26.38 -15.06 -10.93
C VAL A 282 26.42 -14.14 -12.15
N PRO A 283 26.47 -12.81 -11.94
CA PRO A 283 26.60 -11.87 -13.05
C PRO A 283 27.93 -12.06 -13.78
N VAL A 284 27.89 -12.18 -15.11
CA VAL A 284 29.08 -12.32 -15.95
C VAL A 284 29.06 -11.30 -17.11
N GLY A 285 30.23 -10.93 -17.60
CA GLY A 285 30.36 -10.07 -18.78
C GLY A 285 30.07 -8.58 -18.55
N ILE A 286 30.08 -8.11 -17.30
CA ILE A 286 29.84 -6.71 -16.96
C ILE A 286 31.19 -6.01 -16.82
N ALA A 287 31.47 -5.07 -17.74
CA ALA A 287 32.68 -4.27 -17.68
C ALA A 287 32.73 -3.41 -16.42
N ASN A 288 33.91 -3.27 -15.83
CA ASN A 288 34.15 -2.43 -14.63
C ASN A 288 33.25 -2.75 -13.44
N GLN A 289 32.79 -4.02 -13.31
CA GLN A 289 32.02 -4.47 -12.16
C GLN A 289 32.90 -4.45 -10.91
N LEU A 290 32.45 -3.76 -9.85
CA LEU A 290 33.12 -3.73 -8.56
C LEU A 290 32.68 -4.90 -7.67
N PHE A 291 31.37 -5.01 -7.44
CA PHE A 291 30.74 -6.10 -6.70
C PHE A 291 29.25 -6.15 -7.04
N TYR A 292 28.55 -7.17 -6.52
CA TYR A 292 27.10 -7.27 -6.68
C TYR A 292 26.42 -7.67 -5.39
N LEU A 293 25.13 -7.31 -5.27
CA LEU A 293 24.28 -7.60 -4.13
C LEU A 293 23.12 -8.49 -4.54
N GLN A 294 22.96 -9.59 -3.81
CA GLN A 294 21.87 -10.55 -3.94
C GLN A 294 21.10 -10.68 -2.62
N ARG A 295 19.85 -11.07 -2.70
CA ARG A 295 19.00 -11.28 -1.53
C ARG A 295 18.07 -12.48 -1.72
N ASP A 296 17.93 -13.29 -0.70
CA ASP A 296 16.95 -14.37 -0.67
C ASP A 296 15.55 -13.79 -0.29
N PRO A 297 14.45 -14.26 -0.91
CA PRO A 297 14.36 -15.32 -1.92
C PRO A 297 14.37 -14.83 -3.38
N ASN A 298 14.75 -13.59 -3.65
CA ASN A 298 14.64 -12.96 -4.97
C ASN A 298 15.97 -13.10 -5.74
N PRO A 299 16.01 -13.74 -6.93
CA PRO A 299 17.23 -13.92 -7.72
C PRO A 299 17.71 -12.63 -8.41
N ASN A 300 16.90 -11.57 -8.46
CA ASN A 300 17.32 -10.30 -9.05
C ASN A 300 18.51 -9.71 -8.29
N THR A 301 19.50 -9.25 -9.03
CA THR A 301 20.80 -8.83 -8.51
C THR A 301 21.05 -7.35 -8.77
N VAL A 302 21.53 -6.62 -7.76
CA VAL A 302 22.02 -5.25 -7.93
C VAL A 302 23.51 -5.28 -8.26
N ILE A 303 23.89 -4.65 -9.35
CA ILE A 303 25.27 -4.50 -9.77
C ILE A 303 25.78 -3.12 -9.33
N TYR A 304 27.00 -3.11 -8.80
CA TYR A 304 27.73 -1.89 -8.52
C TYR A 304 28.94 -1.84 -9.45
N GLN A 305 28.94 -0.86 -10.32
CA GLN A 305 29.88 -0.70 -11.42
C GLN A 305 30.64 0.61 -11.25
N LEU A 306 31.93 0.62 -11.56
CA LEU A 306 32.71 1.84 -11.63
C LEU A 306 32.15 2.74 -12.73
N ASN A 307 31.88 3.99 -12.40
CA ASN A 307 31.34 4.97 -13.33
C ASN A 307 32.50 5.70 -14.02
N VAL A 308 32.71 5.35 -15.25
CA VAL A 308 33.77 5.96 -16.08
C VAL A 308 33.17 6.56 -17.35
N ASP A 309 33.73 7.66 -17.78
CA ASP A 309 33.35 8.30 -19.04
C ASP A 309 33.86 7.49 -20.28
N LYS A 310 33.57 7.97 -21.47
CA LYS A 310 34.00 7.33 -22.73
C LYS A 310 35.54 7.30 -22.92
N THR A 311 36.25 8.09 -22.15
CA THR A 311 37.73 8.15 -22.16
C THR A 311 38.37 7.26 -21.10
N GLY A 312 37.54 6.55 -20.28
CA GLY A 312 38.01 5.72 -19.17
C GLY A 312 38.31 6.51 -17.89
N ARG A 313 37.96 7.79 -17.83
CA ARG A 313 38.16 8.65 -16.66
C ARG A 313 37.01 8.43 -15.66
N LEU A 314 37.37 8.30 -14.37
CA LEU A 314 36.41 8.15 -13.29
C LEU A 314 35.56 9.42 -13.15
N ASP A 315 34.26 9.25 -13.00
CA ASP A 315 33.34 10.30 -12.60
C ASP A 315 33.55 10.59 -11.09
N GLU A 316 34.09 11.77 -10.77
CA GLU A 316 34.44 12.12 -9.40
C GLU A 316 33.23 12.45 -8.53
N GLU A 317 32.08 12.84 -9.13
CA GLU A 317 30.85 13.15 -8.38
C GLU A 317 30.05 11.87 -8.06
N GLU A 318 29.93 10.95 -9.01
CA GLU A 318 29.24 9.66 -8.85
C GLU A 318 30.16 8.50 -9.29
N PRO A 319 31.22 8.16 -8.55
CA PRO A 319 32.23 7.19 -8.99
C PRO A 319 31.71 5.75 -9.07
N VAL A 320 30.55 5.46 -8.48
CA VAL A 320 29.90 4.13 -8.53
C VAL A 320 28.46 4.25 -8.98
N ARG A 321 28.13 3.57 -10.07
CA ARG A 321 26.77 3.44 -10.59
C ARG A 321 26.15 2.12 -10.13
N ALA A 322 24.88 2.15 -9.73
CA ALA A 322 24.13 0.96 -9.32
C ALA A 322 22.90 0.73 -10.20
N PHE A 323 22.70 -0.52 -10.64
CA PHE A 323 21.55 -0.92 -11.47
C PHE A 323 21.15 -2.37 -11.22
N TRP A 324 19.91 -2.76 -11.59
CA TRP A 324 19.41 -4.12 -11.52
C TRP A 324 19.74 -4.95 -12.76
N ILE A 325 20.08 -6.23 -12.52
CA ILE A 325 19.83 -7.30 -13.48
C ILE A 325 18.63 -8.08 -12.98
N ARG A 326 17.54 -8.05 -13.76
CA ARG A 326 16.28 -8.69 -13.40
C ARG A 326 16.19 -10.08 -14.01
N TYR A 327 16.75 -11.06 -13.35
CA TYR A 327 16.73 -12.45 -13.82
C TYR A 327 15.31 -13.04 -13.89
N THR A 328 14.35 -12.48 -13.13
CA THR A 328 12.93 -12.82 -13.26
C THR A 328 12.26 -12.19 -14.49
N GLU A 329 12.92 -11.27 -15.17
CA GLU A 329 12.48 -10.55 -16.37
C GLU A 329 13.54 -10.71 -17.49
N ASN A 330 13.95 -11.95 -17.79
CA ASN A 330 14.90 -12.32 -18.84
C ASN A 330 16.28 -11.61 -18.78
N GLY A 331 16.73 -11.19 -17.61
CA GLY A 331 18.02 -10.51 -17.44
C GLY A 331 18.02 -9.04 -17.84
N GLU A 332 16.85 -8.38 -17.89
CA GLU A 332 16.76 -6.96 -18.22
C GLU A 332 17.60 -6.09 -17.26
N HIS A 333 18.37 -5.16 -17.84
CA HIS A 333 19.11 -4.15 -17.09
C HIS A 333 18.21 -2.95 -16.79
N LYS A 334 18.01 -2.61 -15.53
CA LYS A 334 17.12 -1.53 -15.12
C LYS A 334 17.75 -0.64 -14.05
N ASN A 335 17.71 0.67 -14.26
CA ASN A 335 18.21 1.62 -13.27
C ASN A 335 17.41 1.53 -11.96
N LEU A 336 18.07 1.82 -10.83
CA LEU A 336 17.38 1.99 -9.55
C LEU A 336 16.42 3.18 -9.63
N ASN A 337 15.18 3.00 -9.15
CA ASN A 337 14.27 4.12 -9.00
C ASN A 337 14.70 5.02 -7.82
N PHE A 338 14.06 6.19 -7.69
CA PHE A 338 14.38 7.17 -6.64
C PHE A 338 14.33 6.57 -5.21
N ILE A 339 13.29 5.79 -4.91
CA ILE A 339 13.09 5.17 -3.59
C ILE A 339 14.17 4.13 -3.32
N GLN A 340 14.47 3.27 -4.30
CA GLN A 340 15.50 2.25 -4.19
C GLN A 340 16.90 2.86 -4.01
N ARG A 341 17.19 3.96 -4.72
CA ARG A 341 18.46 4.69 -4.60
C ARG A 341 18.57 5.38 -3.25
N LYS A 342 17.52 6.06 -2.78
CA LYS A 342 17.57 6.87 -1.56
C LYS A 342 17.50 6.05 -0.27
N PHE A 343 16.80 4.91 -0.24
CA PHE A 343 16.46 4.21 1.00
C PHE A 343 16.94 2.75 1.08
N ALA A 344 17.41 2.16 -0.02
CA ALA A 344 17.76 0.74 -0.03
C ALA A 344 19.16 0.45 -0.61
N TYR A 345 19.33 0.58 -1.92
CA TYR A 345 20.51 0.08 -2.65
C TYR A 345 21.46 1.17 -3.13
N GLY A 346 21.09 2.44 -3.01
CA GLY A 346 21.97 3.53 -3.40
C GLY A 346 23.15 3.65 -2.47
N LEU A 347 24.20 4.25 -2.99
CA LEU A 347 25.33 4.66 -2.18
C LEU A 347 25.77 6.08 -2.54
N THR A 348 26.34 6.75 -1.54
CA THR A 348 26.99 8.04 -1.70
C THR A 348 28.49 7.86 -1.57
N ALA A 349 29.25 8.57 -2.37
CA ALA A 349 30.72 8.57 -2.35
C ALA A 349 31.22 9.92 -1.89
N GLN A 350 32.18 9.91 -0.98
CA GLN A 350 32.87 11.11 -0.52
C GLN A 350 34.37 10.95 -0.77
N LYS A 351 34.98 11.83 -1.56
CA LYS A 351 36.42 11.82 -1.81
C LYS A 351 37.17 12.11 -0.52
N VAL A 352 38.07 11.21 -0.15
CA VAL A 352 38.88 11.31 1.09
C VAL A 352 40.34 11.61 0.75
N ALA A 353 40.86 11.10 -0.37
CA ALA A 353 42.19 11.34 -0.88
C ALA A 353 42.23 11.15 -2.40
N SER A 354 43.39 11.37 -3.03
CA SER A 354 43.58 11.00 -4.43
C SER A 354 43.29 9.51 -4.60
N ASP A 355 42.45 9.17 -5.58
CA ASP A 355 42.03 7.77 -5.88
C ASP A 355 41.44 7.00 -4.68
N LYS A 356 40.84 7.71 -3.70
CA LYS A 356 40.21 7.11 -2.52
C LYS A 356 38.89 7.79 -2.18
N TYR A 357 37.80 7.03 -2.15
CA TYR A 357 36.48 7.49 -1.81
C TYR A 357 35.89 6.64 -0.68
N GLU A 358 35.29 7.26 0.34
CA GLU A 358 34.46 6.59 1.33
C GLU A 358 33.07 6.38 0.75
N LEU A 359 32.57 5.14 0.77
CA LEU A 359 31.26 4.77 0.28
C LEU A 359 30.32 4.53 1.44
N LYS A 360 29.12 5.15 1.41
CA LYS A 360 28.08 4.98 2.41
C LYS A 360 26.82 4.41 1.74
N PHE A 361 26.39 3.23 2.17
CA PHE A 361 25.15 2.63 1.70
C PHE A 361 23.94 3.28 2.36
N ALA A 362 22.87 3.49 1.61
CA ALA A 362 21.64 4.11 2.11
C ALA A 362 20.99 3.30 3.25
N ALA A 363 21.03 1.97 3.18
CA ALA A 363 20.38 1.08 4.15
C ALA A 363 21.34 0.44 5.18
N TYR A 364 22.66 0.68 5.11
CA TYR A 364 23.61 0.01 5.98
C TYR A 364 24.81 0.89 6.33
N ASN A 365 25.00 1.18 7.60
CA ASN A 365 26.04 2.09 8.10
C ASN A 365 26.99 1.48 9.16
N LYS A 366 26.88 0.17 9.44
CA LYS A 366 27.70 -0.50 10.47
C LYS A 366 29.15 -0.76 10.03
N LEU A 367 29.41 -0.86 8.71
CA LEU A 367 30.75 -1.04 8.16
C LEU A 367 31.13 0.13 7.26
N ARG A 368 32.43 0.43 7.21
CA ARG A 368 32.98 1.42 6.28
C ARG A 368 33.46 0.73 5.02
N PHE A 369 33.15 1.31 3.88
CA PHE A 369 33.58 0.83 2.57
C PHE A 369 34.37 1.91 1.88
N PHE A 370 35.46 1.51 1.21
CA PHE A 370 36.32 2.43 0.49
C PHE A 370 36.52 1.95 -0.94
N LEU A 371 36.22 2.81 -1.91
CA LEU A 371 36.67 2.63 -3.28
C LEU A 371 38.07 3.16 -3.38
N MET A 372 39.04 2.32 -3.72
CA MET A 372 40.45 2.69 -3.83
C MET A 372 41.09 2.00 -5.02
N ARG A 373 42.10 2.65 -5.59
CA ARG A 373 42.94 2.02 -6.61
C ARG A 373 43.93 1.06 -5.92
N SER A 374 43.92 -0.19 -6.34
CA SER A 374 44.87 -1.19 -5.83
C SER A 374 46.24 -1.02 -6.50
N SER A 375 47.30 -1.14 -5.73
CA SER A 375 48.69 -1.14 -6.24
C SER A 375 49.05 -2.44 -6.95
N ALA A 376 48.33 -3.53 -6.75
CA ALA A 376 48.60 -4.85 -7.30
C ALA A 376 48.24 -4.95 -8.79
N ASP A 377 47.11 -4.37 -9.19
CA ASP A 377 46.55 -4.49 -10.56
C ASP A 377 46.23 -3.12 -11.19
N ASN A 378 46.51 -2.02 -10.48
CA ASN A 378 46.19 -0.64 -10.87
C ASN A 378 44.70 -0.41 -11.18
N ALA A 379 43.80 -1.27 -10.66
CA ALA A 379 42.35 -1.19 -10.83
C ALA A 379 41.65 -0.68 -9.56
N PHE A 380 40.48 -0.10 -9.72
CA PHE A 380 39.66 0.30 -8.58
C PHE A 380 38.89 -0.90 -8.01
N HIS A 381 38.95 -1.07 -6.69
CA HIS A 381 38.23 -2.07 -5.94
C HIS A 381 37.53 -1.46 -4.74
N VAL A 382 36.50 -2.16 -4.23
CA VAL A 382 35.83 -1.79 -3.00
C VAL A 382 36.39 -2.60 -1.84
N PHE A 383 36.96 -1.91 -0.89
CA PHE A 383 37.57 -2.48 0.32
C PHE A 383 36.67 -2.27 1.52
N THR A 384 36.63 -3.25 2.40
CA THR A 384 36.02 -3.15 3.73
C THR A 384 36.83 -3.93 4.74
N THR A 385 36.71 -3.62 6.04
CA THR A 385 37.36 -4.37 7.11
C THR A 385 36.33 -5.12 7.94
N ILE A 386 36.41 -6.44 7.97
CA ILE A 386 35.56 -7.33 8.75
C ILE A 386 36.43 -8.27 9.56
N ALA A 387 36.16 -8.45 10.85
CA ALA A 387 36.95 -9.26 11.76
C ALA A 387 38.46 -8.95 11.73
N ASN A 388 38.81 -7.68 11.68
CA ASN A 388 40.20 -7.15 11.55
C ASN A 388 40.94 -7.58 10.26
N ARG A 389 40.23 -8.04 9.23
CA ARG A 389 40.79 -8.38 7.92
C ARG A 389 40.33 -7.40 6.87
N GLN A 390 41.20 -6.89 6.05
CA GLN A 390 40.86 -6.07 4.90
C GLN A 390 40.48 -6.98 3.73
N ILE A 391 39.28 -6.82 3.25
CA ILE A 391 38.66 -7.65 2.20
C ILE A 391 38.37 -6.77 0.99
N VAL A 392 38.74 -7.25 -0.19
CA VAL A 392 38.26 -6.74 -1.47
C VAL A 392 36.89 -7.39 -1.75
N LEU A 393 35.86 -6.56 -1.79
CA LEU A 393 34.48 -7.03 -1.89
C LEU A 393 34.11 -7.44 -3.32
N THR A 394 33.49 -8.62 -3.47
CA THR A 394 32.98 -9.09 -4.76
C THR A 394 31.48 -9.37 -4.73
N ARG A 395 30.95 -9.82 -3.57
CA ARG A 395 29.53 -10.14 -3.41
C ARG A 395 29.05 -9.79 -2.02
N VAL A 396 27.84 -9.23 -1.96
CA VAL A 396 27.04 -9.12 -0.73
C VAL A 396 25.79 -9.94 -0.89
N PHE A 397 25.48 -10.76 0.11
CA PHE A 397 24.27 -11.58 0.11
C PHE A 397 23.48 -11.34 1.39
N LEU A 398 22.18 -11.03 1.25
CA LEU A 398 21.26 -10.81 2.36
C LEU A 398 20.33 -12.02 2.53
N ARG A 399 20.40 -12.68 3.67
CA ARG A 399 19.43 -13.69 4.05
C ARG A 399 18.26 -13.03 4.73
N ILE A 400 17.10 -13.05 4.07
CA ILE A 400 15.85 -12.45 4.57
C ILE A 400 14.88 -13.58 4.90
N GLU A 401 14.39 -13.62 6.13
CA GLU A 401 13.39 -14.59 6.58
C GLU A 401 12.17 -13.87 7.14
N GLY A 402 11.19 -13.60 6.28
CA GLY A 402 9.98 -12.87 6.66
C GLY A 402 10.18 -11.34 6.72
N GLY A 403 9.32 -10.67 7.46
CA GLY A 403 9.24 -9.19 7.48
C GLY A 403 8.36 -8.64 6.37
N THR A 404 8.36 -7.32 6.23
CA THR A 404 7.61 -6.60 5.19
C THR A 404 8.56 -6.05 4.13
N PHE A 405 8.01 -5.54 3.01
CA PHE A 405 8.82 -4.87 1.99
C PHE A 405 9.62 -3.67 2.56
N TRP A 406 9.04 -2.94 3.53
CA TRP A 406 9.66 -1.77 4.15
C TRP A 406 10.57 -2.09 5.33
N VAL A 407 10.32 -3.22 6.01
CA VAL A 407 11.08 -3.69 7.16
C VAL A 407 11.34 -5.19 6.98
N PRO A 408 12.28 -5.58 6.10
CA PRO A 408 12.64 -6.97 5.91
C PRO A 408 13.36 -7.51 7.17
N ASN A 409 13.04 -8.74 7.56
CA ASN A 409 13.76 -9.40 8.64
C ASN A 409 15.05 -10.03 8.08
N VAL A 410 16.14 -9.26 8.15
CA VAL A 410 17.47 -9.72 7.68
C VAL A 410 18.13 -10.52 8.78
N LYS A 411 18.34 -11.82 8.57
CA LYS A 411 19.03 -12.68 9.54
C LYS A 411 20.52 -12.44 9.59
N TYR A 412 21.14 -12.42 8.41
CA TYR A 412 22.57 -12.15 8.29
C TYR A 412 22.88 -11.50 6.93
N ILE A 413 24.02 -10.83 6.90
CA ILE A 413 24.64 -10.34 5.69
C ILE A 413 25.94 -11.13 5.49
N GLU A 414 26.09 -11.77 4.32
CA GLU A 414 27.30 -12.49 3.93
C GLU A 414 28.10 -11.61 2.96
N PHE A 415 29.33 -11.37 3.29
CA PHE A 415 30.29 -10.66 2.46
C PHE A 415 31.27 -11.67 1.88
N LYS A 416 31.41 -11.68 0.55
CA LYS A 416 32.40 -12.50 -0.17
C LYS A 416 33.37 -11.62 -0.90
N GLY A 417 34.63 -12.05 -0.90
CA GLY A 417 35.71 -11.36 -1.57
C GLY A 417 37.01 -12.13 -1.43
N TRP A 418 38.10 -11.43 -1.49
CA TRP A 418 39.44 -11.98 -1.20
C TRP A 418 40.17 -11.05 -0.23
N ASN A 419 41.09 -11.65 0.51
CA ASN A 419 41.97 -10.90 1.39
C ASN A 419 42.91 -10.02 0.56
N ALA A 420 42.98 -8.73 0.88
CA ALA A 420 43.76 -7.75 0.11
C ALA A 420 45.29 -8.06 0.10
N ALA A 421 45.80 -8.77 1.12
CA ALA A 421 47.22 -9.10 1.25
C ALA A 421 47.57 -10.51 0.73
N SER A 422 46.75 -11.54 1.07
CA SER A 422 47.06 -12.95 0.71
C SER A 422 46.35 -13.44 -0.57
N HIS A 423 45.44 -12.66 -1.13
CA HIS A 423 44.55 -13.05 -2.26
C HIS A 423 43.71 -14.29 -2.02
N GLU A 424 43.62 -14.79 -0.78
CA GLU A 424 42.81 -15.93 -0.44
C GLU A 424 41.30 -15.55 -0.43
N PRO A 425 40.40 -16.45 -0.87
CA PRO A 425 38.98 -16.20 -0.83
C PRO A 425 38.50 -16.09 0.62
N VAL A 426 37.68 -15.09 0.89
CA VAL A 426 37.13 -14.82 2.23
C VAL A 426 35.62 -14.78 2.14
N VAL A 427 34.96 -15.43 3.10
CA VAL A 427 33.52 -15.38 3.30
C VAL A 427 33.26 -15.06 4.77
N GLU A 428 32.66 -13.91 5.03
CA GLU A 428 32.35 -13.45 6.38
C GLU A 428 30.86 -13.18 6.52
N ARG A 429 30.26 -13.59 7.65
CA ARG A 429 28.86 -13.35 7.98
C ARG A 429 28.72 -12.44 9.17
N VAL A 430 27.87 -11.43 9.02
CA VAL A 430 27.51 -10.48 10.07
C VAL A 430 26.03 -10.64 10.38
N ASN A 431 25.68 -10.98 11.61
CA ASN A 431 24.30 -10.99 12.08
C ASN A 431 23.80 -9.55 12.26
N VAL A 432 22.55 -9.30 11.90
CA VAL A 432 21.97 -7.93 11.86
C VAL A 432 21.12 -7.64 13.08
#